data_9760e99049dd057e7cad8c9c7c6fc4e4
#
_entry.id   9760e99049dd057e7cad8c9c7c6fc4e4
#
_cell.length_a   1.000
_cell.length_b   1.000
_cell.length_c   1.000
_cell.angle_alpha   90.00
_cell.angle_beta   90.00
_cell.angle_gamma   90.00
#
_symmetry.space_group_name_H-M   'P 1'
#
loop_
_entity.id
_entity.type
_entity.pdbx_description
1 polymer ?
#
loop_
_entity_poly.entity_id
_entity_poly.type
_entity_poly.pdbx_seq_one_letter_code
_entity_poly.pdbx_strand_id
1 'polypeptide(L)'
;PFNVNALAMAVAITAIADEEYVRESVEMNRQGMLQMVAGLTGMGYSYIPSAGNFVSFDAGEPGPEVFQRLLQQGVIVRPIAEYGLPNHIRVSIGLPSENERFLTALAKIR
;
A
#
# COMPACT_ATOMS: atom_id res chain seq x y z
N PRO A 1 12.73 -6.90 -7.94
CA PRO A 1 12.34 -8.13 -8.58
C PRO A 1 12.72 -8.17 -10.05
N PHE A 2 12.90 -9.33 -10.52
CA PHE A 2 13.29 -9.61 -11.89
C PHE A 2 12.32 -9.08 -12.93
N ASN A 3 11.07 -8.92 -12.62
CA ASN A 3 10.06 -8.40 -13.54
C ASN A 3 10.32 -6.96 -13.96
N VAL A 4 11.09 -6.24 -13.17
CA VAL A 4 11.45 -4.86 -13.48
C VAL A 4 12.25 -4.78 -14.77
N ASN A 5 13.14 -5.74 -15.01
CA ASN A 5 13.94 -5.73 -16.21
C ASN A 5 13.11 -5.97 -17.48
N ALA A 6 12.17 -6.91 -17.41
CA ALA A 6 11.29 -7.17 -18.54
C ALA A 6 10.40 -5.96 -18.84
N LEU A 7 9.92 -5.30 -17.80
CA LEU A 7 9.11 -4.09 -17.94
C LEU A 7 9.92 -2.95 -18.54
N ALA A 8 11.15 -2.77 -18.09
CA ALA A 8 12.03 -1.73 -18.61
C ALA A 8 12.32 -1.91 -20.09
N MET A 9 12.51 -3.15 -20.53
CA MET A 9 12.72 -3.43 -21.94
C MET A 9 11.49 -3.12 -22.79
N ALA A 10 10.31 -3.46 -22.30
CA ALA A 10 9.07 -3.15 -23.00
C ALA A 10 8.89 -1.63 -23.13
N VAL A 11 9.20 -0.89 -22.08
CA VAL A 11 9.12 0.57 -22.09
C VAL A 11 10.08 1.16 -23.14
N ALA A 12 11.28 0.61 -23.26
CA ALA A 12 12.26 1.10 -24.24
C ALA A 12 11.80 0.91 -25.69
N ILE A 13 10.95 -0.07 -25.95
CA ILE A 13 10.45 -0.35 -27.30
C ILE A 13 9.36 0.63 -27.72
N THR A 14 8.54 1.11 -26.79
CA THR A 14 7.39 1.97 -27.10
C THR A 14 7.49 3.32 -26.39
N ALA A 15 8.64 3.97 -26.53
CA ALA A 15 9.08 5.06 -25.66
C ALA A 15 8.09 6.19 -25.39
N ILE A 16 7.34 6.67 -26.39
CA ILE A 16 6.50 7.86 -26.22
C ILE A 16 5.24 7.56 -25.44
N ALA A 17 4.55 6.48 -25.77
CA ALA A 17 3.35 6.05 -25.04
C ALA A 17 3.70 5.67 -23.60
N ASP A 18 4.91 5.13 -23.40
CA ASP A 18 5.35 4.67 -22.09
C ASP A 18 5.68 5.80 -21.14
N GLU A 19 6.18 6.92 -21.65
CA GLU A 19 6.43 8.09 -20.80
C GLU A 19 5.15 8.60 -20.16
N GLU A 20 4.08 8.66 -20.94
CA GLU A 20 2.79 9.09 -20.42
C GLU A 20 2.23 8.08 -19.42
N TYR A 21 2.36 6.79 -19.71
CA TYR A 21 1.92 5.73 -18.81
C TYR A 21 2.68 5.79 -17.48
N VAL A 22 3.99 5.96 -17.53
CA VAL A 22 4.82 6.06 -16.32
C VAL A 22 4.42 7.27 -15.50
N ARG A 23 4.18 8.39 -16.14
CA ARG A 23 3.75 9.62 -15.47
C ARG A 23 2.41 9.43 -14.77
N GLU A 24 1.45 8.80 -15.44
CA GLU A 24 0.15 8.51 -14.86
C GLU A 24 0.27 7.55 -13.67
N SER A 25 1.13 6.55 -13.78
CA SER A 25 1.36 5.60 -12.70
C SER A 25 1.97 6.25 -11.47
N VAL A 26 2.94 7.14 -11.68
CA VAL A 26 3.56 7.90 -10.60
C VAL A 26 2.54 8.81 -9.91
N GLU A 27 1.70 9.49 -10.70
CA GLU A 27 0.68 10.37 -10.15
C GLU A 27 -0.38 9.60 -9.39
N MET A 28 -0.81 8.44 -9.91
CA MET A 28 -1.76 7.58 -9.21
C MET A 28 -1.19 7.08 -7.88
N ASN A 29 0.08 6.70 -7.88
CA ASN A 29 0.73 6.24 -6.66
C ASN A 29 0.84 7.38 -5.64
N ARG A 30 1.15 8.59 -6.09
CA ARG A 30 1.23 9.75 -5.22
C ARG A 30 -0.13 10.06 -4.59
N GLN A 31 -1.18 10.07 -5.39
CA GLN A 31 -2.54 10.31 -4.89
C GLN A 31 -3.01 9.20 -3.96
N GLY A 32 -2.69 7.95 -4.30
CA GLY A 32 -3.00 6.80 -3.45
C GLY A 32 -2.30 6.88 -2.11
N MET A 33 -1.04 7.30 -2.10
CA MET A 33 -0.28 7.48 -0.87
C MET A 33 -0.92 8.57 -0.01
N LEU A 34 -1.31 9.69 -0.60
CA LEU A 34 -1.99 10.77 0.12
C LEU A 34 -3.32 10.28 0.71
N GLN A 35 -4.07 9.50 -0.05
CA GLN A 35 -5.32 8.91 0.41
C GLN A 35 -5.10 8.00 1.62
N MET A 36 -4.11 7.13 1.53
CA MET A 36 -3.80 6.17 2.60
C MET A 36 -3.31 6.90 3.85
N VAL A 37 -2.41 7.85 3.69
CA VAL A 37 -1.87 8.62 4.81
C VAL A 37 -2.98 9.41 5.49
N ALA A 38 -3.84 10.06 4.72
CA ALA A 38 -4.96 10.83 5.27
C ALA A 38 -5.91 9.92 6.05
N GLY A 39 -6.23 8.74 5.51
CA GLY A 39 -7.10 7.78 6.18
C GLY A 39 -6.50 7.25 7.47
N LEU A 40 -5.25 6.84 7.42
CA LEU A 40 -4.56 6.30 8.61
C LEU A 40 -4.42 7.35 9.69
N THR A 41 -4.03 8.56 9.32
CA THR A 41 -3.88 9.67 10.27
C THR A 41 -5.23 10.04 10.88
N GLY A 42 -6.28 10.05 10.06
CA GLY A 42 -7.63 10.35 10.53
C GLY A 42 -8.15 9.34 11.53
N MET A 43 -7.66 8.09 11.46
CA MET A 43 -8.01 7.05 12.42
C MET A 43 -7.05 6.99 13.61
N GLY A 44 -6.03 7.84 13.64
CA GLY A 44 -5.08 7.90 14.75
C GLY A 44 -3.90 6.95 14.65
N TYR A 45 -3.66 6.35 13.50
CA TYR A 45 -2.52 5.47 13.31
C TYR A 45 -1.26 6.24 12.97
N SER A 46 -0.12 5.78 13.51
CA SER A 46 1.20 6.24 13.07
C SER A 46 1.63 5.43 11.85
N TYR A 47 2.38 6.04 10.95
CA TYR A 47 2.82 5.36 9.75
C TYR A 47 4.29 5.66 9.46
N ILE A 48 4.90 4.78 8.66
CA ILE A 48 6.27 4.94 8.18
C ILE A 48 6.19 5.25 6.69
N PRO A 49 6.63 6.44 6.25
CA PRO A 49 6.60 6.78 4.84
C PRO A 49 7.53 5.87 4.02
N SER A 50 7.14 5.63 2.78
CA SER A 50 7.90 4.81 1.85
C SER A 50 8.05 5.54 0.53
N ALA A 51 9.17 5.33 -0.14
CA ALA A 51 9.38 5.81 -1.50
C ALA A 51 8.75 4.87 -2.54
N GLY A 52 8.31 3.68 -2.13
CA GLY A 52 7.67 2.72 -3.01
C GLY A 52 6.16 2.87 -3.04
N ASN A 53 5.51 1.83 -3.52
CA ASN A 53 4.06 1.81 -3.66
C ASN A 53 3.38 1.12 -2.46
N PHE A 54 3.91 1.34 -1.28
CA PHE A 54 3.35 0.78 -0.05
C PHE A 54 3.55 1.75 1.10
N VAL A 55 2.77 1.54 2.15
CA VAL A 55 2.93 2.26 3.41
C VAL A 55 2.87 1.26 4.55
N SER A 56 3.66 1.48 5.59
CA SER A 56 3.62 0.66 6.79
C SER A 56 3.03 1.50 7.92
N PHE A 57 2.17 0.90 8.72
CA PHE A 57 1.57 1.63 9.83
C PHE A 57 1.58 0.78 11.10
N ASP A 58 1.59 1.45 12.23
CA ASP A 58 1.53 0.80 13.54
C ASP A 58 0.06 0.54 13.88
N ALA A 59 -0.34 -0.71 13.88
CA ALA A 59 -1.71 -1.09 14.14
C ALA A 59 -2.08 -1.03 15.64
N GLY A 60 -1.08 -0.88 16.52
CA GLY A 60 -1.30 -0.87 17.96
C GLY A 60 -1.62 -2.24 18.54
N GLU A 61 -1.62 -3.28 17.73
CA GLU A 61 -1.91 -4.67 18.11
C GLU A 61 -0.97 -5.55 17.29
N PRO A 62 -0.76 -6.81 17.70
CA PRO A 62 0.10 -7.71 16.92
C PRO A 62 -0.34 -7.81 15.47
N GLY A 63 0.62 -7.58 14.57
CA GLY A 63 0.36 -7.56 13.12
C GLY A 63 -0.35 -8.81 12.60
N PRO A 64 0.08 -10.03 12.98
CA PRO A 64 -0.61 -11.25 12.52
C PRO A 64 -2.09 -11.30 12.89
N GLU A 65 -2.47 -10.77 14.05
CA GLU A 65 -3.89 -10.74 14.45
C GLU A 65 -4.69 -9.76 13.60
N VAL A 66 -4.12 -8.58 13.35
CA VAL A 66 -4.75 -7.57 12.49
C VAL A 66 -4.87 -8.12 11.06
N PHE A 67 -3.83 -8.79 10.58
CA PHE A 67 -3.83 -9.44 9.28
C PHE A 67 -5.01 -10.41 9.14
N GLN A 68 -5.23 -11.25 10.15
CA GLN A 68 -6.33 -12.22 10.10
C GLN A 68 -7.70 -11.52 10.06
N ARG A 69 -7.87 -10.49 10.85
CA ARG A 69 -9.14 -9.74 10.86
C ARG A 69 -9.41 -9.04 9.54
N LEU A 70 -8.38 -8.45 8.94
CA LEU A 70 -8.50 -7.82 7.62
C LEU A 70 -8.77 -8.87 6.53
N LEU A 71 -8.14 -10.02 6.63
CA LEU A 71 -8.37 -11.11 5.69
C LEU A 71 -9.83 -11.55 5.70
N GLN A 72 -10.46 -11.58 6.87
CA GLN A 72 -11.88 -11.89 6.98
C GLN A 72 -12.77 -10.86 6.31
N GLN A 73 -12.27 -9.62 6.17
CA GLN A 73 -12.96 -8.56 5.43
C GLN A 73 -12.62 -8.57 3.94
N GLY A 74 -11.86 -9.57 3.48
CA GLY A 74 -11.46 -9.69 2.09
C GLY A 74 -10.28 -8.79 1.72
N VAL A 75 -9.52 -8.33 2.70
CA VAL A 75 -8.38 -7.43 2.48
C VAL A 75 -7.08 -8.16 2.87
N ILE A 76 -6.12 -8.15 1.96
CA ILE A 76 -4.83 -8.82 2.18
C ILE A 76 -3.77 -7.75 2.42
N VAL A 77 -3.12 -7.85 3.58
CA VAL A 77 -2.01 -6.97 3.97
C VAL A 77 -0.84 -7.85 4.39
N ARG A 78 0.28 -7.26 4.78
CA ARG A 78 1.47 -8.02 5.16
C ARG A 78 1.98 -7.59 6.53
N PRO A 79 1.92 -8.48 7.54
CA PRO A 79 2.60 -8.19 8.80
C PRO A 79 4.11 -8.20 8.59
N ILE A 80 4.81 -7.31 9.29
CA ILE A 80 6.26 -7.20 9.19
C ILE A 80 6.94 -7.41 10.54
N ALA A 81 6.36 -8.30 11.34
CA ALA A 81 6.91 -8.64 12.66
C ALA A 81 8.33 -9.18 12.60
N GLU A 82 8.66 -9.89 11.52
CA GLU A 82 9.99 -10.46 11.30
C GLU A 82 11.09 -9.40 11.14
N TYR A 83 10.72 -8.14 10.89
CA TYR A 83 11.68 -7.05 10.76
C TYR A 83 11.80 -6.24 12.05
N GLY A 84 11.36 -6.80 13.17
CA GLY A 84 11.43 -6.10 14.45
C GLY A 84 10.30 -5.11 14.69
N LEU A 85 9.22 -5.22 13.91
CA LEU A 85 8.06 -4.34 13.99
C LEU A 85 6.80 -5.17 14.21
N PRO A 86 6.61 -5.71 15.42
CA PRO A 86 5.56 -6.71 15.67
C PRO A 86 4.14 -6.20 15.48
N ASN A 87 3.93 -4.89 15.62
CA ASN A 87 2.60 -4.31 15.49
C ASN A 87 2.40 -3.57 14.18
N HIS A 88 3.36 -3.67 13.27
CA HIS A 88 3.28 -2.95 12.00
C HIS A 88 2.73 -3.82 10.89
N ILE A 89 1.98 -3.19 10.01
CA ILE A 89 1.38 -3.81 8.83
C ILE A 89 1.84 -3.02 7.61
N ARG A 90 2.24 -3.72 6.56
CA ARG A 90 2.54 -3.12 5.27
C ARG A 90 1.37 -3.33 4.35
N VAL A 91 0.89 -2.27 3.73
CA VAL A 91 -0.20 -2.33 2.76
C VAL A 91 0.23 -1.67 1.47
N SER A 92 -0.07 -2.32 0.34
CA SER A 92 0.25 -1.79 -0.97
C SER A 92 -0.75 -0.70 -1.36
N ILE A 93 -0.24 0.31 -2.04
CA ILE A 93 -1.08 1.36 -2.62
C ILE A 93 -1.65 0.83 -3.93
N GLY A 94 -2.95 0.89 -4.08
CA GLY A 94 -3.64 0.43 -5.28
C GLY A 94 -4.51 1.51 -5.88
N LEU A 95 -5.54 1.09 -6.58
CA LEU A 95 -6.53 2.01 -7.14
C LEU A 95 -7.28 2.71 -6.00
N PRO A 96 -7.85 3.91 -6.25
CA PRO A 96 -8.59 4.62 -5.21
C PRO A 96 -9.68 3.78 -4.54
N SER A 97 -10.38 2.96 -5.31
CA SER A 97 -11.42 2.08 -4.77
C SER A 97 -10.84 0.99 -3.85
N GLU A 98 -9.67 0.48 -4.19
CA GLU A 98 -8.98 -0.52 -3.39
C GLU A 98 -8.48 0.08 -2.08
N ASN A 99 -7.91 1.28 -2.16
CA ASN A 99 -7.44 1.99 -0.97
C ASN A 99 -8.59 2.31 -0.03
N GLU A 100 -9.72 2.74 -0.57
CA GLU A 100 -10.92 3.02 0.21
C GLU A 100 -11.45 1.76 0.88
N ARG A 101 -11.44 0.64 0.17
CA ARG A 101 -11.87 -0.64 0.71
C ARG A 101 -11.01 -1.07 1.90
N PHE A 102 -9.70 -0.88 1.78
CA PHE A 102 -8.79 -1.17 2.89
C PHE A 102 -9.10 -0.29 4.10
N LEU A 103 -9.24 1.02 3.87
CA LEU A 103 -9.51 1.96 4.96
C LEU A 103 -10.84 1.67 5.65
N THR A 104 -11.85 1.31 4.88
CA THR A 104 -13.15 0.93 5.41
C THR A 104 -13.06 -0.34 6.25
N ALA A 105 -12.34 -1.34 5.75
CA ALA A 105 -12.15 -2.59 6.48
C ALA A 105 -11.39 -2.36 7.79
N LEU A 106 -10.34 -1.53 7.73
CA LEU A 106 -9.55 -1.20 8.91
C LEU A 106 -10.40 -0.50 9.98
N ALA A 107 -11.27 0.40 9.56
CA ALA A 107 -12.19 1.07 10.48
C ALA A 107 -13.16 0.09 11.14
N LYS A 108 -13.57 -0.95 10.41
CA LYS A 108 -14.50 -1.96 10.95
C LYS A 108 -13.88 -2.85 12.02
N ILE A 109 -12.59 -3.14 11.90
CA ILE A 109 -11.92 -4.06 12.82
C ILE A 109 -11.36 -3.38 14.07
N ARG A 110 -11.46 -2.07 14.15
CA ARG A 110 -10.96 -1.30 15.30
C ARG A 110 -11.77 -1.56 16.54
#